data_768e23b6715768c21ec8a319e66cefa8
#
_entry.id   768e23b6715768c21ec8a319e66cefa8
#
_cell.length_a   1.000
_cell.length_b   1.000
_cell.length_c   1.000
_cell.angle_alpha   90.00
_cell.angle_beta   90.00
_cell.angle_gamma   90.00
#
_symmetry.space_group_name_H-M   'P 1'
#
loop_
_entity.id
_entity.type
_entity.pdbx_description
1 polymer ?
#
loop_
_entity_poly.entity_id
_entity_poly.type
_entity_poly.pdbx_seq_one_letter_code
_entity_poly.pdbx_strand_id
1 'polypeptide(L)'
;YREKNKEKIKEYRENNKDQMKEYNKNNLEKIKEYKKEYYETNKEKIKEYIKTEQGRKTSRISDWKRKGVINNDFNSLYNYYINCKNCENCSIELIEGMYGSNKRCLDHDHKTGLFRNVLCNSCNIKRG
;
A
#
# COMPACT_ATOMS: atom_id res chain seq x y z
N TYR A 1 13.93 24.31 -17.79
CA TYR A 1 13.70 24.97 -16.48
C TYR A 1 13.39 23.97 -15.36
N ARG A 2 12.53 22.98 -15.59
CA ARG A 2 12.15 21.95 -14.61
C ARG A 2 13.31 21.00 -14.25
N GLU A 3 14.10 20.57 -15.21
CA GLU A 3 15.21 19.62 -14.99
C GLU A 3 16.37 20.24 -14.23
N LYS A 4 16.78 21.48 -14.56
CA LYS A 4 17.81 22.20 -13.83
C LYS A 4 17.47 22.42 -12.35
N ASN A 5 16.21 22.66 -12.04
CA ASN A 5 15.77 22.79 -10.65
C ASN A 5 15.77 21.44 -9.92
N LYS A 6 15.49 20.35 -10.61
CA LYS A 6 15.50 18.99 -10.07
C LYS A 6 16.89 18.54 -9.65
N GLU A 7 17.90 18.84 -10.46
CA GLU A 7 19.30 18.58 -10.14
C GLU A 7 19.79 19.42 -8.95
N LYS A 8 19.50 20.71 -8.94
CA LYS A 8 19.83 21.59 -7.80
C LYS A 8 19.19 21.13 -6.49
N ILE A 9 17.95 20.69 -6.53
CA ILE A 9 17.25 20.14 -5.35
C ILE A 9 17.91 18.84 -4.89
N LYS A 10 18.32 17.99 -5.82
CA LYS A 10 19.02 16.73 -5.51
C LYS A 10 20.38 17.01 -4.87
N GLU A 11 21.15 17.90 -5.45
CA GLU A 11 22.45 18.33 -4.92
C GLU A 11 22.32 18.96 -3.53
N TYR A 12 21.37 19.86 -3.35
CA TYR A 12 21.06 20.44 -2.04
C TYR A 12 20.72 19.39 -0.97
N ARG A 13 19.88 18.41 -1.34
CA ARG A 13 19.49 17.31 -0.43
C ARG A 13 20.69 16.44 -0.06
N GLU A 14 21.55 16.13 -1.01
CA GLU A 14 22.74 15.30 -0.76
C GLU A 14 23.73 16.03 0.15
N ASN A 15 23.99 17.32 -0.13
CA ASN A 15 24.90 18.15 0.67
C ASN A 15 24.40 18.41 2.10
N ASN A 16 23.08 18.38 2.32
CA ASN A 16 22.48 18.62 3.64
C ASN A 16 21.97 17.35 4.33
N LYS A 17 22.21 16.18 3.76
CA LYS A 17 21.70 14.90 4.25
C LYS A 17 22.09 14.61 5.71
N ASP A 18 23.32 14.87 6.07
CA ASP A 18 23.83 14.60 7.42
C ASP A 18 23.29 15.62 8.43
N GLN A 19 23.19 16.88 8.05
CA GLN A 19 22.53 17.90 8.89
C GLN A 19 21.04 17.58 9.12
N MET A 20 20.33 17.11 8.10
CA MET A 20 18.94 16.70 8.23
C MET A 20 18.78 15.45 9.13
N LYS A 21 19.71 14.51 9.05
CA LYS A 21 19.73 13.34 9.95
C LYS A 21 19.94 13.74 11.40
N GLU A 22 20.89 14.62 11.65
CA GLU A 22 21.17 15.13 12.99
C GLU A 22 19.99 15.93 13.55
N TYR A 23 19.40 16.82 12.76
CA TYR A 23 18.19 17.55 13.12
C TYR A 23 17.04 16.60 13.49
N ASN A 24 16.80 15.59 12.66
CA ASN A 24 15.74 14.61 12.91
C ASN A 24 16.02 13.80 14.18
N LYS A 25 17.27 13.41 14.43
CA LYS A 25 17.66 12.70 15.65
C LYS A 25 17.41 13.55 16.89
N ASN A 26 17.79 14.82 16.87
CA ASN A 26 17.63 15.74 17.99
C ASN A 26 16.17 16.12 18.26
N ASN A 27 15.33 16.05 17.22
CA ASN A 27 13.90 16.38 17.31
C ASN A 27 12.98 15.16 17.32
N LEU A 28 13.52 13.94 17.43
CA LEU A 28 12.76 12.70 17.33
C LEU A 28 11.58 12.64 18.29
N GLU A 29 11.76 13.05 19.55
CA GLU A 29 10.69 13.05 20.55
C GLU A 29 9.59 14.06 20.20
N LYS A 30 9.95 15.27 19.80
CA LYS A 30 8.98 16.29 19.35
C LYS A 30 8.19 15.82 18.13
N ILE A 31 8.86 15.16 17.18
CA ILE A 31 8.21 14.60 15.99
C ILE A 31 7.24 13.49 16.37
N LYS A 32 7.59 12.63 17.31
CA LYS A 32 6.71 11.57 17.82
C LYS A 32 5.48 12.15 18.53
N GLU A 33 5.67 13.15 19.38
CA GLU A 33 4.57 13.83 20.07
C GLU A 33 3.62 14.49 19.08
N TYR A 34 4.15 15.24 18.11
CA TYR A 34 3.35 15.87 17.04
C TYR A 34 2.54 14.84 16.25
N LYS A 35 3.17 13.73 15.84
CA LYS A 35 2.48 12.67 15.11
C LYS A 35 1.37 12.02 15.93
N LYS A 36 1.61 11.81 17.21
CA LYS A 36 0.63 11.25 18.15
C LYS A 36 -0.57 12.20 18.28
N GLU A 37 -0.32 13.47 18.53
CA GLU A 37 -1.36 14.49 18.65
C GLU A 37 -2.16 14.63 17.35
N TYR A 38 -1.48 14.70 16.21
CA TYR A 38 -2.12 14.74 14.90
C TYR A 38 -3.03 13.53 14.68
N TYR A 39 -2.54 12.32 15.00
CA TYR A 39 -3.34 11.10 14.86
C TYR A 39 -4.57 11.11 15.77
N GLU A 40 -4.43 11.46 17.04
CA GLU A 40 -5.55 11.52 17.97
C GLU A 40 -6.60 12.55 17.53
N THR A 41 -6.17 13.73 17.08
CA THR A 41 -7.06 14.79 16.60
C THR A 41 -7.81 14.39 15.32
N ASN A 42 -7.17 13.64 14.42
CA ASN A 42 -7.74 13.27 13.12
C ASN A 42 -8.27 11.84 13.06
N LYS A 43 -8.22 11.09 14.15
CA LYS A 43 -8.57 9.68 14.25
C LYS A 43 -9.94 9.35 13.64
N GLU A 44 -10.97 10.12 13.98
CA GLU A 44 -12.32 9.89 13.46
C GLU A 44 -12.42 10.18 11.96
N LYS A 45 -11.79 11.25 11.47
CA LYS A 45 -11.73 11.57 10.03
C LYS A 45 -11.00 10.46 9.24
N ILE A 46 -9.91 9.92 9.79
CA ILE A 46 -9.16 8.81 9.19
C ILE A 46 -10.03 7.55 9.13
N LYS A 47 -10.75 7.23 10.20
CA LYS A 47 -11.68 6.09 10.23
C LYS A 47 -12.80 6.22 9.19
N GLU A 48 -13.39 7.41 9.06
CA GLU A 48 -14.42 7.67 8.06
C GLU A 48 -13.87 7.54 6.65
N TYR A 49 -12.68 8.11 6.37
CA TYR A 49 -12.03 7.99 5.06
C TYR A 49 -11.75 6.54 4.67
N ILE A 50 -11.24 5.73 5.59
CA ILE A 50 -10.95 4.30 5.32
C ILE A 50 -12.22 3.52 4.95
N LYS A 51 -13.40 3.92 5.45
CA LYS A 51 -14.68 3.31 5.09
C LYS A 51 -15.16 3.68 3.69
N THR A 52 -14.66 4.77 3.10
CA THR A 52 -15.02 5.15 1.73
C THR A 52 -14.43 4.16 0.71
N GLU A 53 -15.02 4.09 -0.48
CA GLU A 53 -14.49 3.30 -1.58
C GLU A 53 -13.05 3.72 -1.93
N GLN A 54 -12.80 5.01 -2.03
CA GLN A 54 -11.46 5.55 -2.29
C GLN A 54 -10.46 5.19 -1.18
N GLY A 55 -10.87 5.26 0.07
CA GLY A 55 -10.03 4.88 1.22
C GLY A 55 -9.67 3.39 1.20
N ARG A 56 -10.65 2.52 0.92
CA ARG A 56 -10.42 1.08 0.77
C ARG A 56 -9.46 0.76 -0.38
N LYS A 57 -9.65 1.42 -1.54
CA LYS A 57 -8.77 1.29 -2.70
C LYS A 57 -7.33 1.70 -2.36
N THR A 58 -7.15 2.88 -1.79
CA THR A 58 -5.84 3.41 -1.41
C THR A 58 -5.13 2.49 -0.42
N SER A 59 -5.84 2.03 0.61
CA SER A 59 -5.32 1.10 1.61
C SER A 59 -4.89 -0.24 0.99
N ARG A 60 -5.70 -0.79 0.11
CA ARG A 60 -5.41 -2.06 -0.58
C ARG A 60 -4.18 -1.96 -1.47
N ILE A 61 -4.08 -0.91 -2.29
CA ILE A 61 -2.93 -0.68 -3.16
C ILE A 61 -1.65 -0.48 -2.33
N SER A 62 -1.72 0.26 -1.23
CA SER A 62 -0.59 0.45 -0.32
C SER A 62 -0.12 -0.87 0.30
N ASP A 63 -1.05 -1.75 0.68
CA ASP A 63 -0.73 -3.08 1.21
C ASP A 63 -0.04 -3.96 0.15
N TRP A 64 -0.51 -3.96 -1.08
CA TRP A 64 0.14 -4.67 -2.18
C TRP A 64 1.56 -4.18 -2.43
N LYS A 65 1.77 -2.87 -2.49
CA LYS A 65 3.11 -2.27 -2.63
C LYS A 65 4.04 -2.68 -1.50
N ARG A 66 3.55 -2.67 -0.27
CA ARG A 66 4.32 -3.10 0.92
C ARG A 66 4.69 -4.58 0.85
N LYS A 67 3.85 -5.41 0.26
CA LYS A 67 4.10 -6.85 0.05
C LYS A 67 4.99 -7.15 -1.17
N GLY A 68 5.41 -6.13 -1.90
CA GLY A 68 6.33 -6.27 -3.02
C GLY A 68 5.66 -6.42 -4.39
N VAL A 69 4.35 -6.20 -4.50
CA VAL A 69 3.67 -6.21 -5.80
C VAL A 69 4.15 -5.05 -6.65
N ILE A 70 4.54 -5.35 -7.87
CA ILE A 70 4.97 -4.38 -8.90
C ILE A 70 3.93 -4.37 -10.01
N ASN A 71 3.44 -3.18 -10.37
CA ASN A 71 2.50 -3.00 -11.47
C ASN A 71 2.62 -1.59 -12.05
N ASN A 72 2.45 -1.46 -13.36
CA ASN A 72 2.50 -0.15 -14.04
C ASN A 72 1.24 0.68 -13.81
N ASP A 73 0.10 0.01 -13.55
CA ASP A 73 -1.20 0.63 -13.33
C ASP A 73 -1.97 -0.08 -12.21
N PHE A 74 -1.76 0.37 -10.98
CA PHE A 74 -2.46 -0.16 -9.82
C PHE A 74 -3.96 0.13 -9.82
N ASN A 75 -4.42 1.16 -10.52
CA ASN A 75 -5.85 1.44 -10.64
C ASN A 75 -6.55 0.36 -11.46
N SER A 76 -6.00 -0.02 -12.59
CA SER A 76 -6.51 -1.12 -13.41
C SER A 76 -6.41 -2.45 -12.69
N LEU A 77 -5.32 -2.72 -11.98
CA LEU A 77 -5.18 -3.92 -11.17
C LEU A 77 -6.23 -4.01 -10.06
N TYR A 78 -6.51 -2.90 -9.38
CA TYR A 78 -7.56 -2.85 -8.36
C TYR A 78 -8.94 -3.11 -8.95
N ASN A 79 -9.26 -2.52 -10.09
CA ASN A 79 -10.53 -2.74 -10.77
C ASN A 79 -10.70 -4.20 -11.19
N TYR A 80 -9.66 -4.82 -11.71
CA TYR A 80 -9.66 -6.25 -12.01
C TYR A 80 -9.92 -7.10 -10.76
N TYR A 81 -9.18 -6.83 -9.69
CA TYR A 81 -9.29 -7.52 -8.41
C TYR A 81 -10.70 -7.46 -7.82
N ILE A 82 -11.30 -6.27 -7.76
CA ILE A 82 -12.62 -6.09 -7.12
C ILE A 82 -13.76 -6.67 -7.95
N ASN A 83 -13.61 -6.72 -9.27
CA ASN A 83 -14.59 -7.29 -10.20
C ASN A 83 -14.45 -8.80 -10.39
N CYS A 84 -13.36 -9.41 -9.97
CA CYS A 84 -13.19 -10.85 -9.99
C CYS A 84 -14.08 -11.50 -8.93
N LYS A 85 -15.14 -12.19 -9.36
CA LYS A 85 -16.16 -12.77 -8.46
C LYS A 85 -15.85 -14.20 -8.05
N ASN A 86 -15.04 -14.89 -8.82
CA ASN A 86 -14.70 -16.29 -8.58
C ASN A 86 -13.19 -16.49 -8.53
N CYS A 87 -12.75 -17.44 -7.72
CA CYS A 87 -11.34 -17.83 -7.66
C CYS A 87 -10.87 -18.35 -9.03
N GLU A 88 -9.81 -17.79 -9.57
CA GLU A 88 -9.27 -18.19 -10.88
C GLU A 88 -8.65 -19.60 -10.90
N ASN A 89 -8.51 -20.23 -9.75
CA ASN A 89 -8.01 -21.61 -9.64
C ASN A 89 -9.12 -22.65 -9.37
N CYS A 90 -10.01 -22.43 -8.40
CA CYS A 90 -11.01 -23.43 -8.00
C CYS A 90 -12.44 -22.99 -8.28
N SER A 91 -12.66 -21.82 -8.84
CA SER A 91 -13.95 -21.24 -9.23
C SER A 91 -14.94 -20.97 -8.08
N ILE A 92 -14.53 -21.12 -6.81
CA ILE A 92 -15.37 -20.75 -5.69
C ILE A 92 -15.69 -19.26 -5.70
N GLU A 93 -16.89 -18.89 -5.31
CA GLU A 93 -17.28 -17.49 -5.17
C GLU A 93 -16.42 -16.79 -4.12
N LEU A 94 -15.86 -15.64 -4.50
CA LEU A 94 -15.00 -14.82 -3.65
C LEU A 94 -15.83 -13.83 -2.83
N ILE A 95 -15.48 -13.71 -1.56
CA ILE A 95 -16.06 -12.72 -0.66
C ILE A 95 -15.03 -11.65 -0.29
N GLU A 96 -15.51 -10.42 -0.11
CA GLU A 96 -14.74 -9.36 0.53
C GLU A 96 -14.80 -9.57 2.05
N GLY A 97 -13.65 -9.61 2.71
CA GLY A 97 -13.62 -9.80 4.16
C GLY A 97 -12.21 -9.97 4.70
N MET A 98 -12.12 -10.02 6.03
CA MET A 98 -10.84 -10.24 6.73
C MET A 98 -10.54 -11.73 6.91
N TYR A 99 -11.55 -12.56 6.99
CA TYR A 99 -11.44 -13.99 7.33
C TYR A 99 -12.28 -14.84 6.38
N GLY A 100 -11.92 -16.10 6.30
CA GLY A 100 -12.65 -17.11 5.52
C GLY A 100 -11.78 -17.76 4.44
N SER A 101 -12.13 -19.01 4.10
CA SER A 101 -11.44 -19.81 3.08
C SER A 101 -11.62 -19.24 1.66
N ASN A 102 -12.75 -18.60 1.41
CA ASN A 102 -13.11 -17.96 0.13
C ASN A 102 -12.88 -16.44 0.10
N LYS A 103 -12.14 -15.89 1.08
CA LYS A 103 -11.69 -14.49 1.05
C LYS A 103 -10.90 -14.23 -0.22
N ARG A 104 -11.19 -13.10 -0.89
CA ARG A 104 -10.44 -12.64 -2.08
C ARG A 104 -9.02 -12.26 -1.74
N CYS A 105 -8.06 -12.83 -2.46
CA CYS A 105 -6.63 -12.56 -2.34
C CYS A 105 -6.03 -12.23 -3.71
N LEU A 106 -5.09 -11.29 -3.73
CA LEU A 106 -4.26 -11.01 -4.90
C LEU A 106 -3.00 -11.85 -4.79
N ASP A 107 -2.80 -12.77 -5.72
CA ASP A 107 -1.60 -13.59 -5.81
C ASP A 107 -0.55 -12.93 -6.70
N HIS A 108 0.69 -12.97 -6.29
CA HIS A 108 1.82 -12.42 -7.03
C HIS A 108 3.07 -13.31 -6.85
N ASP A 109 3.96 -13.23 -7.80
CA ASP A 109 5.26 -13.89 -7.71
C ASP A 109 6.14 -13.18 -6.66
N HIS A 110 6.58 -13.92 -5.64
CA HIS A 110 7.35 -13.35 -4.52
C HIS A 110 8.79 -12.97 -4.90
N LYS A 111 9.30 -13.46 -6.02
CA LYS A 111 10.64 -13.10 -6.53
C LYS A 111 10.60 -11.87 -7.43
N THR A 112 9.63 -11.82 -8.34
CA THR A 112 9.50 -10.75 -9.34
C THR A 112 8.55 -9.64 -8.93
N GLY A 113 7.63 -9.90 -8.00
CA GLY A 113 6.56 -8.98 -7.61
C GLY A 113 5.40 -8.89 -8.62
N LEU A 114 5.43 -9.65 -9.70
CA LEU A 114 4.42 -9.58 -10.75
C LEU A 114 3.11 -10.26 -10.34
N PHE A 115 2.00 -9.62 -10.66
CA PHE A 115 0.67 -10.18 -10.48
C PHE A 115 0.51 -11.50 -11.25
N ARG A 116 -0.12 -12.49 -10.62
CA ARG A 116 -0.45 -13.78 -11.23
C ARG A 116 -1.96 -13.98 -11.39
N ASN A 117 -2.67 -14.04 -10.27
CA ASN A 117 -4.10 -14.37 -10.27
C ASN A 117 -4.82 -13.70 -9.09
N VAL A 118 -6.17 -13.69 -9.18
CA VAL A 118 -7.05 -13.44 -8.02
C VAL A 118 -7.56 -14.79 -7.52
N LEU A 119 -7.21 -15.14 -6.29
CA LEU A 119 -7.50 -16.45 -5.70
C LEU A 119 -8.34 -16.32 -4.44
N CYS A 120 -8.98 -17.41 -4.05
CA CYS A 120 -9.47 -17.55 -2.69
C CYS A 120 -8.30 -17.78 -1.71
N ASN A 121 -8.53 -17.52 -0.44
CA ASN A 121 -7.49 -17.65 0.58
C ASN A 121 -6.90 -19.06 0.64
N SER A 122 -7.74 -20.09 0.52
CA SER A 122 -7.27 -21.49 0.50
C SER A 122 -6.33 -21.79 -0.66
N CYS A 123 -6.65 -21.36 -1.88
CA CYS A 123 -5.79 -21.55 -3.04
C CYS A 123 -4.51 -20.71 -2.94
N ASN A 124 -4.60 -19.49 -2.43
CA ASN A 124 -3.46 -18.61 -2.25
C ASN A 124 -2.44 -19.18 -1.26
N ILE A 125 -2.90 -19.72 -0.13
CA ILE A 125 -2.02 -20.37 0.86
C ILE A 125 -1.34 -21.63 0.29
N LYS A 126 -2.10 -22.46 -0.45
CA LYS A 126 -1.55 -23.69 -1.07
C LYS A 126 -0.50 -23.40 -2.13
N ARG A 127 -0.61 -22.27 -2.81
CA ARG A 127 0.34 -21.89 -3.88
C ARG A 127 1.64 -21.34 -3.31
N GLY A 128 1.65 -20.81 -2.12
CA GLY A 128 2.83 -20.29 -1.41
C GLY A 128 3.26 -18.91 -1.85
#